data_2b32a533d82cffd2be70cce789b31f0e
#
_entry.id   2b32a533d82cffd2be70cce789b31f0e
#
_cell.length_a   1.000
_cell.length_b   1.000
_cell.length_c   1.000
_cell.angle_alpha   90.00
_cell.angle_beta   90.00
_cell.angle_gamma   90.00
#
_symmetry.space_group_name_H-M   'P 1'
#
loop_
_entity.id
_entity.type
_entity.pdbx_description
1 polymer ?
#
loop_
_entity_poly.entity_id
_entity_poly.type
_entity_poly.pdbx_seq_one_letter_code
_entity_poly.pdbx_strand_id
1 'polypeptide(L)'
;MKQLILSLLLFHVSLLHAEIAVVVSADLPIKSLSKQQISNLFLSKTNRLDDGKKAILIESRDNRLHDAFYRLISNKTPTQLKSYWTTLIFTGKGKPPRSFSSKQEMIEYMKRHATAITYLDSSEITSEMRVILRFTLPD
;
A
#
# COMPACT_ATOMS: atom_id res chain seq x y z
N MET A 1 -45.31 24.56 -33.98
CA MET A 1 -44.58 23.27 -33.85
C MET A 1 -43.43 23.49 -32.90
N LYS A 2 -43.59 23.01 -31.65
CA LYS A 2 -42.57 23.12 -30.65
C LYS A 2 -41.73 21.82 -30.69
N GLN A 3 -40.48 21.93 -31.14
CA GLN A 3 -39.53 20.81 -31.03
C GLN A 3 -39.02 20.74 -29.62
N LEU A 4 -39.35 19.65 -28.93
CA LEU A 4 -38.74 19.29 -27.66
C LEU A 4 -37.37 18.70 -27.98
N ILE A 5 -36.30 19.45 -27.70
CA ILE A 5 -34.95 18.92 -27.70
C ILE A 5 -34.77 18.25 -26.35
N LEU A 6 -34.90 16.93 -26.33
CA LEU A 6 -34.58 16.08 -25.18
C LEU A 6 -33.06 15.97 -25.07
N SER A 7 -32.46 16.85 -24.25
CA SER A 7 -31.05 16.80 -23.93
C SER A 7 -30.79 15.57 -23.08
N LEU A 8 -30.26 14.52 -23.71
CA LEU A 8 -29.80 13.31 -23.03
C LEU A 8 -28.49 13.61 -22.31
N LEU A 9 -28.58 13.97 -21.03
CA LEU A 9 -27.43 14.07 -20.14
C LEU A 9 -26.86 12.67 -19.94
N LEU A 10 -25.83 12.34 -20.72
CA LEU A 10 -24.99 11.17 -20.48
C LEU A 10 -24.25 11.35 -19.16
N PHE A 11 -24.82 10.82 -18.10
CA PHE A 11 -24.12 10.62 -16.84
C PHE A 11 -22.97 9.62 -17.10
N HIS A 12 -21.76 10.13 -17.29
CA HIS A 12 -20.57 9.33 -17.24
C HIS A 12 -20.35 8.89 -15.79
N VAL A 13 -20.86 7.72 -15.45
CA VAL A 13 -20.49 7.05 -14.20
C VAL A 13 -19.04 6.62 -14.38
N SER A 14 -18.10 7.42 -13.88
CA SER A 14 -16.72 7.00 -13.74
C SER A 14 -16.72 5.85 -12.71
N LEU A 15 -16.52 4.64 -13.16
CA LEU A 15 -16.24 3.50 -12.31
C LEU A 15 -14.92 3.79 -11.56
N LEU A 16 -15.05 4.27 -10.34
CA LEU A 16 -13.92 4.42 -9.42
C LEU A 16 -13.47 3.00 -9.06
N HIS A 17 -12.49 2.51 -9.77
CA HIS A 17 -11.80 1.28 -9.38
C HIS A 17 -11.04 1.55 -8.08
N ALA A 18 -11.25 0.71 -7.08
CA ALA A 18 -10.45 0.75 -5.86
C ALA A 18 -8.99 0.45 -6.23
N GLU A 19 -8.08 1.27 -5.76
CA GLU A 19 -6.66 1.19 -6.09
C GLU A 19 -5.83 1.31 -4.82
N ILE A 20 -4.86 0.41 -4.66
CA ILE A 20 -3.88 0.46 -3.58
C ILE A 20 -2.59 1.06 -4.12
N ALA A 21 -2.08 2.07 -3.44
CA ALA A 21 -0.80 2.70 -3.76
C ALA A 21 0.23 2.38 -2.68
N VAL A 22 1.41 1.92 -3.10
CA VAL A 22 2.58 1.85 -2.24
C VAL A 22 3.30 3.18 -2.32
N VAL A 23 3.54 3.81 -1.19
CA VAL A 23 4.05 5.18 -1.09
C VAL A 23 5.26 5.28 -0.18
N VAL A 24 6.11 6.25 -0.51
CA VAL A 24 7.26 6.67 0.27
C VAL A 24 7.20 8.19 0.49
N SER A 25 8.06 8.72 1.35
CA SER A 25 8.26 10.17 1.42
C SER A 25 8.67 10.73 0.06
N ALA A 26 8.11 11.88 -0.33
CA ALA A 26 8.47 12.55 -1.58
C ALA A 26 9.98 12.88 -1.68
N ASP A 27 10.67 13.02 -0.54
CA ASP A 27 12.10 13.31 -0.47
C ASP A 27 12.98 12.07 -0.66
N LEU A 28 12.42 10.87 -0.57
CA LEU A 28 13.18 9.65 -0.81
C LEU A 28 13.42 9.48 -2.32
N PRO A 29 14.70 9.35 -2.78
CA PRO A 29 15.01 9.30 -4.21
C PRO A 29 14.75 7.93 -4.85
N ILE A 30 13.60 7.33 -4.55
CA ILE A 30 13.10 6.10 -5.18
C ILE A 30 11.94 6.47 -6.09
N LYS A 31 12.04 6.11 -7.37
CA LYS A 31 10.98 6.39 -8.35
C LYS A 31 9.96 5.27 -8.42
N SER A 32 10.41 4.03 -8.34
CA SER A 32 9.55 2.85 -8.40
C SER A 32 10.25 1.64 -7.78
N LEU A 33 9.44 0.70 -7.30
CA LEU A 33 9.87 -0.65 -6.94
C LEU A 33 8.95 -1.64 -7.64
N SER A 34 9.48 -2.80 -8.01
CA SER A 34 8.70 -3.88 -8.58
C SER A 34 7.80 -4.53 -7.52
N LYS A 35 6.76 -5.23 -7.97
CA LYS A 35 5.91 -6.05 -7.10
C LYS A 35 6.75 -7.04 -6.28
N GLN A 36 7.77 -7.66 -6.89
CA GLN A 36 8.64 -8.60 -6.20
C GLN A 36 9.48 -7.94 -5.11
N GLN A 37 10.01 -6.74 -5.36
CA GLN A 37 10.75 -5.98 -4.35
C GLN A 37 9.85 -5.58 -3.17
N ILE A 38 8.64 -5.10 -3.45
CA ILE A 38 7.63 -4.79 -2.42
C ILE A 38 7.25 -6.04 -1.63
N SER A 39 7.01 -7.18 -2.30
CA SER A 39 6.72 -8.45 -1.64
C SER A 39 7.86 -8.86 -0.70
N ASN A 40 9.09 -8.78 -1.15
CA ASN A 40 10.26 -9.15 -0.35
C ASN A 40 10.41 -8.26 0.90
N LEU A 41 10.16 -6.96 0.77
CA LEU A 41 10.19 -6.03 1.90
C LEU A 41 9.07 -6.32 2.90
N PHE A 42 7.82 -6.32 2.47
CA PHE A 42 6.66 -6.50 3.35
C PHE A 42 6.55 -7.89 3.97
N LEU A 43 7.14 -8.90 3.36
CA LEU A 43 7.25 -10.25 3.92
C LEU A 43 8.53 -10.50 4.73
N SER A 44 9.29 -9.45 5.04
CA SER A 44 10.55 -9.55 5.80
C SER A 44 11.60 -10.49 5.20
N LYS A 45 11.58 -10.72 3.88
CA LYS A 45 12.62 -11.47 3.18
C LYS A 45 13.91 -10.66 3.02
N THR A 46 13.78 -9.35 2.98
CA THR A 46 14.85 -8.35 3.07
C THR A 46 14.36 -7.15 3.85
N ASN A 47 15.27 -6.38 4.39
CA ASN A 47 14.97 -5.11 5.07
C ASN A 47 15.74 -3.94 4.46
N ARG A 48 16.35 -4.14 3.27
CA ARG A 48 17.15 -3.13 2.61
C ARG A 48 16.62 -2.77 1.25
N LEU A 49 16.76 -1.48 0.94
CA LEU A 49 16.57 -0.93 -0.40
C LEU A 49 17.81 -1.20 -1.27
N ASP A 50 17.69 -0.98 -2.58
CA ASP A 50 18.77 -1.23 -3.54
C ASP A 50 20.02 -0.37 -3.27
N ASP A 51 19.85 0.82 -2.67
CA ASP A 51 20.94 1.69 -2.24
C ASP A 51 21.58 1.27 -0.90
N GLY A 52 21.14 0.14 -0.34
CA GLY A 52 21.64 -0.41 0.93
C GLY A 52 21.00 0.19 2.19
N LYS A 53 20.18 1.23 2.08
CA LYS A 53 19.48 1.81 3.22
C LYS A 53 18.44 0.84 3.77
N LYS A 54 18.25 0.88 5.09
CA LYS A 54 17.24 0.08 5.75
C LYS A 54 15.86 0.67 5.49
N ALA A 55 14.96 -0.14 4.94
CA ALA A 55 13.55 0.22 4.79
C ALA A 55 12.82 0.08 6.13
N ILE A 56 11.92 1.00 6.41
CA ILE A 56 11.03 0.98 7.57
C ILE A 56 9.62 0.73 7.07
N LEU A 57 9.13 -0.49 7.26
CA LEU A 57 7.81 -0.91 6.81
C LEU A 57 6.77 -0.57 7.86
N ILE A 58 5.74 0.17 7.47
CA ILE A 58 4.64 0.57 8.35
C ILE A 58 3.31 0.33 7.65
N GLU A 59 2.25 0.13 8.43
CA GLU A 59 0.90 -0.12 7.90
C GLU A 59 -0.18 0.35 8.86
N SER A 60 -1.37 0.60 8.34
CA SER A 60 -2.54 0.89 9.16
C SER A 60 -3.24 -0.42 9.57
N ARG A 61 -4.02 -0.36 10.67
CA ARG A 61 -4.85 -1.47 11.12
C ARG A 61 -6.20 -1.57 10.37
N ASP A 62 -6.20 -1.29 9.10
CA ASP A 62 -7.36 -1.52 8.23
C ASP A 62 -7.30 -2.94 7.68
N ASN A 63 -8.08 -3.84 8.25
CA ASN A 63 -8.06 -5.25 7.87
C ASN A 63 -8.43 -5.50 6.40
N ARG A 64 -9.36 -4.72 5.84
CA ARG A 64 -9.74 -4.85 4.42
C ARG A 64 -8.57 -4.52 3.49
N LEU A 65 -7.94 -3.39 3.74
CA LEU A 65 -6.81 -2.92 2.97
C LEU A 65 -5.61 -3.88 3.13
N HIS A 66 -5.34 -4.29 4.36
CA HIS A 66 -4.29 -5.25 4.69
C HIS A 66 -4.46 -6.57 3.94
N ASP A 67 -5.63 -7.19 4.03
CA ASP A 67 -5.88 -8.49 3.40
C ASP A 67 -5.79 -8.40 1.87
N ALA A 68 -6.32 -7.33 1.27
CA ALA A 68 -6.22 -7.08 -0.16
C ALA A 68 -4.77 -6.88 -0.60
N PHE A 69 -4.01 -6.07 0.13
CA PHE A 69 -2.60 -5.81 -0.18
C PHE A 69 -1.75 -7.08 -0.15
N TYR A 70 -1.82 -7.85 0.94
CA TYR A 70 -1.03 -9.08 1.06
C TYR A 70 -1.47 -10.16 0.07
N ARG A 71 -2.74 -10.19 -0.30
CA ARG A 71 -3.21 -11.04 -1.40
C ARG A 71 -2.52 -10.66 -2.71
N LEU A 72 -2.42 -9.39 -3.02
CA LEU A 72 -1.79 -8.89 -4.24
C LEU A 72 -0.30 -9.19 -4.31
N ILE A 73 0.44 -8.98 -3.21
CA ILE A 73 1.89 -9.13 -3.22
C ILE A 73 2.38 -10.55 -2.96
N SER A 74 1.57 -11.42 -2.38
CA SER A 74 2.03 -12.75 -1.94
C SER A 74 1.08 -13.90 -2.28
N ASN A 75 -0.11 -13.60 -2.80
CA ASN A 75 -1.18 -14.57 -3.05
C ASN A 75 -1.58 -15.38 -1.81
N LYS A 76 -1.34 -14.85 -0.61
CA LYS A 76 -1.70 -15.50 0.65
C LYS A 76 -3.09 -15.07 1.11
N THR A 77 -3.87 -16.04 1.61
CA THR A 77 -5.08 -15.76 2.37
C THR A 77 -4.72 -15.21 3.75
N PRO A 78 -5.66 -14.56 4.49
CA PRO A 78 -5.40 -14.11 5.86
C PRO A 78 -4.90 -15.22 6.78
N THR A 79 -5.45 -16.43 6.67
CA THR A 79 -5.02 -17.61 7.44
C THR A 79 -3.59 -18.03 7.09
N GLN A 80 -3.24 -18.07 5.81
CA GLN A 80 -1.89 -18.39 5.36
C GLN A 80 -0.87 -17.33 5.80
N LEU A 81 -1.25 -16.06 5.74
CA LEU A 81 -0.41 -14.96 6.20
C LEU A 81 -0.15 -15.03 7.71
N LYS A 82 -1.18 -15.34 8.49
CA LYS A 82 -1.04 -15.54 9.95
C LYS A 82 -0.06 -16.66 10.26
N SER A 83 -0.15 -17.80 9.57
CA SER A 83 0.78 -18.92 9.72
C SER A 83 2.21 -18.54 9.32
N TYR A 84 2.35 -17.77 8.26
CA TYR A 84 3.64 -17.26 7.81
C TYR A 84 4.33 -16.41 8.88
N TRP A 85 3.63 -15.43 9.45
CA TRP A 85 4.18 -14.57 10.50
C TRP A 85 4.48 -15.34 11.78
N THR A 86 3.61 -16.25 12.18
CA THR A 86 3.83 -17.10 13.37
C THR A 86 5.15 -17.86 13.25
N THR A 87 5.41 -18.45 12.09
CA THR A 87 6.66 -19.17 11.84
C THR A 87 7.88 -18.25 11.85
N LEU A 88 7.80 -17.08 11.20
CA LEU A 88 8.91 -16.13 11.15
C LEU A 88 9.26 -15.58 12.55
N ILE A 89 8.26 -15.19 13.30
CA ILE A 89 8.44 -14.65 14.66
C ILE A 89 9.03 -15.72 15.58
N PHE A 90 8.47 -16.93 15.55
CA PHE A 90 8.92 -18.03 16.38
C PHE A 90 10.37 -18.45 16.11
N THR A 91 10.79 -18.41 14.83
CA THR A 91 12.16 -18.76 14.42
C THR A 91 13.12 -17.56 14.45
N GLY A 92 12.66 -16.37 14.85
CA GLY A 92 13.47 -15.15 14.90
C GLY A 92 13.94 -14.64 13.54
N LYS A 93 13.32 -15.08 12.43
CA LYS A 93 13.74 -14.73 11.06
C LYS A 93 13.16 -13.44 10.54
N GLY A 94 12.15 -12.88 11.20
CA GLY A 94 11.51 -11.65 10.79
C GLY A 94 10.29 -11.31 11.63
N LYS A 95 9.71 -10.17 11.34
CA LYS A 95 8.50 -9.65 11.99
C LYS A 95 7.65 -8.88 10.99
N PRO A 96 6.32 -8.77 11.23
CA PRO A 96 5.46 -7.92 10.43
C PRO A 96 5.87 -6.44 10.50
N PRO A 97 5.44 -5.62 9.53
CA PRO A 97 5.53 -4.17 9.62
C PRO A 97 4.89 -3.63 10.90
N ARG A 98 5.35 -2.47 11.34
CA ARG A 98 4.73 -1.78 12.48
C ARG A 98 3.33 -1.30 12.10
N SER A 99 2.33 -1.65 12.90
CA SER A 99 0.94 -1.26 12.69
C SER A 99 0.56 -0.02 13.49
N PHE A 100 -0.23 0.85 12.88
CA PHE A 100 -0.79 2.05 13.49
C PHE A 100 -2.32 1.97 13.49
N SER A 101 -2.94 2.29 14.62
CA SER A 101 -4.40 2.37 14.73
C SER A 101 -4.97 3.67 14.16
N SER A 102 -4.16 4.72 14.09
CA SER A 102 -4.49 6.01 13.51
C SER A 102 -3.67 6.24 12.23
N LYS A 103 -4.37 6.54 11.13
CA LYS A 103 -3.74 6.91 9.87
C LYS A 103 -2.90 8.19 10.01
N GLN A 104 -3.39 9.15 10.77
CA GLN A 104 -2.67 10.40 11.04
C GLN A 104 -1.35 10.14 11.76
N GLU A 105 -1.33 9.28 12.77
CA GLU A 105 -0.09 8.89 13.46
C GLU A 105 0.90 8.19 12.52
N MET A 106 0.40 7.34 11.64
CA MET A 106 1.21 6.67 10.62
C MET A 106 1.86 7.69 9.67
N ILE A 107 1.11 8.67 9.18
CA ILE A 107 1.61 9.74 8.31
C ILE A 107 2.65 10.59 9.06
N GLU A 108 2.39 10.97 10.31
CA GLU A 108 3.34 11.71 11.13
C GLU A 108 4.64 10.92 11.38
N TYR A 109 4.53 9.62 11.58
CA TYR A 109 5.69 8.75 11.70
C TYR A 109 6.50 8.72 10.39
N MET A 110 5.83 8.61 9.25
CA MET A 110 6.45 8.63 7.93
C MET A 110 7.24 9.92 7.66
N LYS A 111 6.70 11.08 8.09
CA LYS A 111 7.40 12.37 7.97
C LYS A 111 8.73 12.41 8.72
N ARG A 112 8.84 11.70 9.83
CA ARG A 112 10.06 11.65 10.65
C ARG A 112 11.05 10.54 10.24
N HIS A 113 10.64 9.66 9.33
CA HIS A 113 11.42 8.50 8.93
C HIS A 113 11.51 8.42 7.42
N ALA A 114 12.59 8.98 6.86
CA ALA A 114 12.76 9.17 5.42
C ALA A 114 12.67 7.88 4.59
N THR A 115 12.99 6.71 5.18
CA THR A 115 12.93 5.42 4.50
C THR A 115 11.68 4.62 4.83
N ALA A 116 10.65 5.25 5.39
CA ALA A 116 9.36 4.61 5.66
C ALA A 116 8.62 4.32 4.36
N ILE A 117 8.07 3.12 4.27
CA ILE A 117 7.26 2.63 3.16
C ILE A 117 5.95 2.11 3.72
N THR A 118 4.85 2.52 3.12
CA THR A 118 3.51 2.04 3.46
C THR A 118 2.66 1.85 2.21
N TYR A 119 1.47 1.32 2.39
CA TYR A 119 0.44 1.25 1.36
C TYR A 119 -0.84 1.90 1.87
N LEU A 120 -1.56 2.52 0.94
CA LEU A 120 -2.77 3.29 1.21
C LEU A 120 -3.82 3.02 0.12
N ASP A 121 -5.08 3.29 0.43
CA ASP A 121 -6.05 3.58 -0.62
C ASP A 121 -5.58 4.81 -1.40
N SER A 122 -5.66 4.77 -2.72
CA SER A 122 -5.14 5.87 -3.57
C SER A 122 -5.82 7.21 -3.32
N SER A 123 -7.04 7.21 -2.75
CA SER A 123 -7.73 8.44 -2.34
C SER A 123 -7.06 9.17 -1.17
N GLU A 124 -6.14 8.51 -0.46
CA GLU A 124 -5.47 9.02 0.75
C GLU A 124 -4.06 9.55 0.50
N ILE A 125 -3.61 9.53 -0.75
CA ILE A 125 -2.30 10.05 -1.15
C ILE A 125 -2.26 11.56 -0.95
N THR A 126 -1.19 12.05 -0.33
CA THR A 126 -0.92 13.48 -0.15
C THR A 126 0.26 13.94 -1.00
N SER A 127 0.44 15.25 -1.13
CA SER A 127 1.57 15.84 -1.86
C SER A 127 2.94 15.54 -1.24
N GLU A 128 2.98 15.13 0.02
CA GLU A 128 4.20 14.76 0.74
C GLU A 128 4.66 13.32 0.46
N MET A 129 3.86 12.59 -0.32
CA MET A 129 4.09 11.20 -0.67
C MET A 129 4.42 11.04 -2.14
N ARG A 130 5.27 10.08 -2.44
CA ARG A 130 5.53 9.59 -3.80
C ARG A 130 5.01 8.19 -3.93
N VAL A 131 4.22 7.93 -4.98
CA VAL A 131 3.76 6.59 -5.32
C VAL A 131 4.88 5.86 -6.07
N ILE A 132 5.23 4.67 -5.59
CA ILE A 132 6.27 3.83 -6.18
C ILE A 132 5.72 2.55 -6.83
N LEU A 133 4.49 2.18 -6.51
CA LEU A 133 3.76 1.08 -7.15
C LEU A 133 2.25 1.26 -6.94
N ARG A 134 1.46 0.90 -7.95
CA ARG A 134 -0.02 0.89 -7.89
C ARG A 134 -0.56 -0.48 -8.20
N PHE A 135 -1.60 -0.86 -7.48
CA PHE A 135 -2.41 -2.05 -7.75
C PHE A 135 -3.86 -1.65 -7.96
N THR A 136 -4.42 -2.02 -9.10
CA THR A 136 -5.86 -1.92 -9.32
C THR A 136 -6.52 -3.17 -8.74
N LEU A 137 -7.51 -2.98 -7.86
CA LEU A 137 -8.27 -4.10 -7.31
C LEU A 137 -9.26 -4.60 -8.37
N PRO A 138 -9.39 -5.92 -8.54
CA PRO A 138 -10.47 -6.47 -9.37
C PRO A 138 -11.83 -6.12 -8.77
N ASP A 139 -12.81 -5.94 -9.63
CA ASP A 139 -14.21 -5.69 -9.29
C ASP A 139 -14.82 -6.86 -8.52
#